data_bf31d146faa758213d358eb7291842f3
#
_entry.id   bf31d146faa758213d358eb7291842f3
#
_cell.length_a   1.000
_cell.length_b   1.000
_cell.length_c   1.000
_cell.angle_alpha   90.00
_cell.angle_beta   90.00
_cell.angle_gamma   90.00
#
_symmetry.space_group_name_H-M   'P 1'
#
loop_
_entity.id
_entity.type
_entity.pdbx_description
1 polymer ?
#
loop_
_entity_poly.entity_id
_entity_poly.type
_entity_poly.pdbx_seq_one_letter_code
_entity_poly.pdbx_strand_id
1 'polypeptide(L)'
;MKLKSNINFYLLFIFLILIIFSGCQTKFPQEKVISSIFIDDDGIKNESQLVDFFMFKNPNGDIEKVKRLAKFYVKQGNYEGINSDIAFVQMCLETGFLKFGLLVKPEMNNFCGLGAIDKNNPGLSFKTEEEGVIAHIQHLHAYGTTRNLKGTLIDSRYKYVLPRGKAPTIYELSGTWASDKQYGNKLASLLETLAEF
;
A
#
# COMPACT_ATOMS: atom_id res chain seq x y z
N MET A 1 -37.97 48.49 -41.70
CA MET A 1 -36.85 47.61 -42.03
C MET A 1 -35.66 47.89 -41.08
N LYS A 2 -35.79 47.63 -39.77
CA LYS A 2 -34.73 47.88 -38.74
C LYS A 2 -34.65 46.83 -37.61
N LEU A 3 -35.18 45.61 -37.82
CA LEU A 3 -35.16 44.58 -36.75
C LEU A 3 -34.09 43.44 -36.97
N LYS A 4 -33.45 43.33 -38.13
CA LYS A 4 -32.48 42.25 -38.42
C LYS A 4 -31.06 42.52 -37.93
N SER A 5 -30.70 43.79 -37.64
CA SER A 5 -29.34 44.15 -37.21
C SER A 5 -29.08 43.80 -35.72
N ASN A 6 -30.06 43.80 -34.86
CA ASN A 6 -29.87 43.64 -33.42
C ASN A 6 -29.71 42.18 -32.99
N ILE A 7 -30.30 41.22 -33.74
CA ILE A 7 -30.23 39.79 -33.40
C ILE A 7 -28.79 39.24 -33.59
N ASN A 8 -28.12 39.68 -34.65
CA ASN A 8 -26.74 39.25 -34.89
C ASN A 8 -25.75 39.80 -33.85
N PHE A 9 -26.02 41.01 -33.31
CA PHE A 9 -25.18 41.58 -32.27
C PHE A 9 -25.32 40.87 -30.92
N TYR A 10 -26.55 40.45 -30.55
CA TYR A 10 -26.78 39.68 -29.34
C TYR A 10 -26.24 38.26 -29.44
N LEU A 11 -26.31 37.60 -30.60
CA LEU A 11 -25.73 36.28 -30.82
C LEU A 11 -24.21 36.32 -30.76
N LEU A 12 -23.55 37.37 -31.28
CA LEU A 12 -22.09 37.55 -31.19
C LEU A 12 -21.65 37.79 -29.73
N PHE A 13 -22.46 38.55 -28.97
CA PHE A 13 -22.16 38.83 -27.55
C PHE A 13 -22.34 37.60 -26.66
N ILE A 14 -23.35 36.75 -26.92
CA ILE A 14 -23.56 35.48 -26.22
C ILE A 14 -22.42 34.50 -26.56
N PHE A 15 -21.94 34.46 -27.80
CA PHE A 15 -20.82 33.60 -28.19
C PHE A 15 -19.50 34.05 -27.55
N LEU A 16 -19.29 35.36 -27.38
CA LEU A 16 -18.12 35.91 -26.70
C LEU A 16 -18.10 35.62 -25.19
N ILE A 17 -19.28 35.65 -24.56
CA ILE A 17 -19.42 35.28 -23.12
C ILE A 17 -19.19 33.78 -22.88
N LEU A 18 -19.58 32.90 -23.81
CA LEU A 18 -19.34 31.47 -23.73
C LEU A 18 -17.86 31.08 -23.84
N ILE A 19 -17.04 31.89 -24.58
CA ILE A 19 -15.60 31.65 -24.71
C ILE A 19 -14.82 32.07 -23.44
N ILE A 20 -15.33 33.04 -22.68
CA ILE A 20 -14.67 33.52 -21.44
C ILE A 20 -14.84 32.51 -20.28
N PHE A 21 -15.86 31.65 -20.31
CA PHE A 21 -16.08 30.57 -19.32
C PHE A 21 -15.35 29.27 -19.63
N SER A 22 -14.58 29.18 -20.73
CA SER A 22 -13.53 28.17 -20.87
C SER A 22 -12.36 28.50 -19.93
N GLY A 23 -12.70 28.67 -18.65
CA GLY A 23 -11.75 28.92 -17.59
C GLY A 23 -10.76 27.78 -17.56
N CYS A 24 -9.50 28.12 -17.75
CA CYS A 24 -8.37 27.31 -17.41
C CYS A 24 -8.63 26.76 -16.00
N GLN A 25 -9.05 25.49 -15.90
CA GLN A 25 -9.05 24.80 -14.63
C GLN A 25 -7.59 24.70 -14.21
N THR A 26 -7.13 25.67 -13.45
CA THR A 26 -5.88 25.55 -12.70
C THR A 26 -6.08 24.35 -11.79
N LYS A 27 -5.55 23.18 -12.18
CA LYS A 27 -5.35 22.08 -11.23
C LYS A 27 -4.44 22.64 -10.14
N PHE A 28 -5.02 22.99 -9.00
CA PHE A 28 -4.23 23.22 -7.80
C PHE A 28 -3.41 21.95 -7.56
N PRO A 29 -2.10 22.07 -7.26
CA PRO A 29 -1.32 20.93 -6.89
C PRO A 29 -2.06 20.24 -5.73
N GLN A 30 -2.47 18.98 -5.91
CA GLN A 30 -3.00 18.21 -4.78
C GLN A 30 -1.86 18.06 -3.79
N GLU A 31 -2.10 18.47 -2.57
CA GLU A 31 -1.13 18.30 -1.50
C GLU A 31 -0.81 16.81 -1.37
N LYS A 32 0.47 16.47 -1.44
CA LYS A 32 0.95 15.10 -1.35
C LYS A 32 0.78 14.64 0.09
N VAL A 33 -0.16 13.73 0.33
CA VAL A 33 -0.39 13.13 1.65
C VAL A 33 0.41 11.85 1.76
N ILE A 34 1.42 11.85 2.63
CA ILE A 34 2.25 10.69 2.94
C ILE A 34 1.59 9.91 4.08
N SER A 35 1.53 8.58 3.95
CA SER A 35 1.03 7.69 5.00
C SER A 35 1.84 7.83 6.28
N SER A 36 1.17 7.64 7.41
CA SER A 36 1.82 7.60 8.72
C SER A 36 2.96 6.57 8.75
N ILE A 37 4.01 6.88 9.51
CA ILE A 37 5.11 5.94 9.77
C ILE A 37 4.81 4.93 10.88
N PHE A 38 3.71 5.14 11.64
CA PHE A 38 3.30 4.25 12.71
C PHE A 38 2.58 3.01 12.17
N ILE A 39 3.00 1.84 12.65
CA ILE A 39 2.44 0.56 12.25
C ILE A 39 1.02 0.40 12.80
N ASP A 40 0.79 0.85 14.04
CA ASP A 40 -0.49 0.86 14.73
C ASP A 40 -1.27 2.14 14.39
N ASP A 41 -1.61 2.30 13.11
CA ASP A 41 -2.34 3.44 12.57
C ASP A 41 -3.17 2.97 11.36
N ASP A 42 -3.98 3.86 10.79
CA ASP A 42 -4.76 3.56 9.59
C ASP A 42 -3.95 3.82 8.31
N GLY A 43 -4.09 2.95 7.31
CA GLY A 43 -3.68 3.25 5.95
C GLY A 43 -4.64 4.23 5.29
N ILE A 44 -4.12 5.12 4.45
CA ILE A 44 -4.89 6.18 3.78
C ILE A 44 -5.14 5.89 2.30
N LYS A 45 -4.46 4.92 1.73
CA LYS A 45 -4.59 4.56 0.31
C LYS A 45 -5.69 3.52 0.09
N ASN A 46 -6.47 3.74 -0.96
CA ASN A 46 -7.45 2.73 -1.40
C ASN A 46 -6.79 1.65 -2.28
N GLU A 47 -7.55 0.62 -2.58
CA GLU A 47 -7.09 -0.53 -3.38
C GLU A 47 -6.52 -0.11 -4.75
N SER A 48 -7.16 0.82 -5.46
CA SER A 48 -6.73 1.29 -6.78
C SER A 48 -5.38 1.99 -6.71
N GLN A 49 -5.18 2.86 -5.72
CA GLN A 49 -3.92 3.58 -5.53
C GLN A 49 -2.75 2.63 -5.23
N LEU A 50 -2.98 1.58 -4.44
CA LEU A 50 -1.99 0.53 -4.18
C LEU A 50 -1.64 -0.26 -5.45
N VAL A 51 -2.65 -0.55 -6.29
CA VAL A 51 -2.43 -1.22 -7.58
C VAL A 51 -1.63 -0.32 -8.53
N ASP A 52 -1.99 0.94 -8.66
CA ASP A 52 -1.32 1.90 -9.55
C ASP A 52 0.15 2.08 -9.13
N PHE A 53 0.42 2.23 -7.83
CA PHE A 53 1.78 2.24 -7.29
C PHE A 53 2.56 0.97 -7.64
N PHE A 54 1.97 -0.21 -7.43
CA PHE A 54 2.64 -1.47 -7.73
C PHE A 54 2.98 -1.57 -9.21
N MET A 55 2.00 -1.29 -10.09
CA MET A 55 2.17 -1.36 -11.53
C MET A 55 3.16 -0.32 -12.07
N PHE A 56 3.27 0.84 -11.44
CA PHE A 56 4.34 1.80 -11.73
C PHE A 56 5.74 1.22 -11.47
N LYS A 57 5.91 0.49 -10.36
CA LYS A 57 7.20 -0.13 -9.98
C LYS A 57 7.50 -1.44 -10.71
N ASN A 58 6.46 -2.20 -11.08
CA ASN A 58 6.57 -3.46 -11.85
C ASN A 58 5.47 -3.53 -12.92
N PRO A 59 5.65 -2.87 -14.08
CA PRO A 59 4.65 -2.83 -15.15
C PRO A 59 4.28 -4.20 -15.74
N ASN A 60 5.16 -5.20 -15.58
CA ASN A 60 4.95 -6.57 -16.05
C ASN A 60 4.34 -7.51 -14.98
N GLY A 61 3.93 -6.97 -13.83
CA GLY A 61 3.29 -7.75 -12.76
C GLY A 61 1.91 -8.27 -13.17
N ASP A 62 1.48 -9.37 -12.54
CA ASP A 62 0.11 -9.87 -12.68
C ASP A 62 -0.87 -8.91 -11.97
N ILE A 63 -1.49 -8.04 -12.76
CA ILE A 63 -2.41 -7.00 -12.26
C ILE A 63 -3.60 -7.61 -11.49
N GLU A 64 -4.12 -8.77 -11.91
CA GLU A 64 -5.25 -9.40 -11.22
C GLU A 64 -4.85 -9.95 -9.85
N LYS A 65 -3.65 -10.50 -9.73
CA LYS A 65 -3.08 -10.87 -8.44
C LYS A 65 -2.87 -9.64 -7.55
N VAL A 66 -2.33 -8.56 -8.09
CA VAL A 66 -2.10 -7.31 -7.34
C VAL A 66 -3.40 -6.72 -6.84
N LYS A 67 -4.48 -6.70 -7.64
CA LYS A 67 -5.82 -6.25 -7.23
C LYS A 67 -6.35 -7.06 -6.04
N ARG A 68 -6.22 -8.40 -6.10
CA ARG A 68 -6.64 -9.23 -4.96
C ARG A 68 -5.83 -8.95 -3.71
N LEU A 69 -4.50 -8.83 -3.82
CA LEU A 69 -3.63 -8.53 -2.70
C LEU A 69 -3.92 -7.14 -2.10
N ALA A 70 -4.06 -6.10 -2.93
CA ALA A 70 -4.41 -4.76 -2.46
C ALA A 70 -5.71 -4.77 -1.64
N LYS A 71 -6.75 -5.45 -2.15
CA LYS A 71 -8.01 -5.65 -1.42
C LYS A 71 -7.82 -6.35 -0.08
N PHE A 72 -7.02 -7.41 -0.03
CA PHE A 72 -6.76 -8.14 1.22
C PHE A 72 -5.98 -7.29 2.21
N TYR A 73 -4.94 -6.55 1.77
CA TYR A 73 -4.16 -5.68 2.65
C TYR A 73 -5.01 -4.56 3.25
N VAL A 74 -5.82 -3.85 2.46
CA VAL A 74 -6.73 -2.81 2.96
C VAL A 74 -7.74 -3.40 3.94
N LYS A 75 -8.40 -4.51 3.57
CA LYS A 75 -9.38 -5.18 4.42
C LYS A 75 -8.80 -5.63 5.76
N GLN A 76 -7.67 -6.34 5.72
CA GLN A 76 -7.08 -6.93 6.91
C GLN A 76 -6.35 -5.90 7.78
N GLY A 77 -5.70 -4.91 7.18
CA GLY A 77 -5.12 -3.77 7.89
C GLY A 77 -6.18 -3.03 8.70
N ASN A 78 -7.27 -2.62 8.06
CA ASN A 78 -8.40 -1.96 8.73
C ASN A 78 -9.04 -2.85 9.82
N TYR A 79 -9.13 -4.16 9.58
CA TYR A 79 -9.70 -5.08 10.56
C TYR A 79 -8.85 -5.18 11.82
N GLU A 80 -7.54 -5.35 11.70
CA GLU A 80 -6.63 -5.46 12.84
C GLU A 80 -6.17 -4.09 13.39
N GLY A 81 -6.41 -2.98 12.66
CA GLY A 81 -5.94 -1.64 12.99
C GLY A 81 -4.43 -1.52 12.76
N ILE A 82 -3.96 -2.05 11.63
CA ILE A 82 -2.57 -1.98 11.19
C ILE A 82 -2.53 -1.23 9.87
N ASN A 83 -1.58 -0.33 9.74
CA ASN A 83 -1.42 0.51 8.56
C ASN A 83 -1.22 -0.34 7.30
N SER A 84 -2.28 -0.41 6.48
CA SER A 84 -2.31 -1.20 5.26
C SER A 84 -1.30 -0.73 4.21
N ASP A 85 -0.98 0.56 4.20
CA ASP A 85 -0.02 1.14 3.26
C ASP A 85 1.40 0.65 3.60
N ILE A 86 1.75 0.67 4.90
CA ILE A 86 3.02 0.10 5.39
C ILE A 86 3.11 -1.38 5.05
N ALA A 87 2.07 -2.15 5.35
CA ALA A 87 2.07 -3.59 5.10
C ALA A 87 2.19 -3.90 3.60
N PHE A 88 1.52 -3.13 2.73
CA PHE A 88 1.58 -3.32 1.29
C PHE A 88 2.97 -2.97 0.71
N VAL A 89 3.56 -1.83 1.10
CA VAL A 89 4.92 -1.48 0.63
C VAL A 89 5.97 -2.43 1.20
N GLN A 90 5.75 -2.97 2.41
CA GLN A 90 6.59 -4.00 2.99
C GLN A 90 6.53 -5.29 2.16
N MET A 91 5.34 -5.75 1.78
CA MET A 91 5.17 -6.87 0.85
C MET A 91 5.92 -6.64 -0.46
N CYS A 92 5.82 -5.43 -1.03
CA CYS A 92 6.55 -5.08 -2.25
C CYS A 92 8.07 -5.20 -2.05
N LEU A 93 8.59 -4.72 -0.93
CA LEU A 93 10.01 -4.79 -0.60
C LEU A 93 10.48 -6.24 -0.41
N GLU A 94 9.78 -7.03 0.42
CA GLU A 94 10.14 -8.40 0.77
C GLU A 94 10.08 -9.37 -0.41
N THR A 95 9.14 -9.16 -1.34
CA THR A 95 8.97 -10.02 -2.51
C THR A 95 9.66 -9.49 -3.77
N GLY A 96 10.31 -8.32 -3.69
CA GLY A 96 10.83 -7.64 -4.86
C GLY A 96 9.72 -7.32 -5.88
N PHE A 97 8.59 -6.78 -5.41
CA PHE A 97 7.38 -6.55 -6.22
C PHE A 97 6.87 -7.84 -6.89
N LEU A 98 6.65 -8.88 -6.09
CA LEU A 98 6.17 -10.21 -6.47
C LEU A 98 7.06 -10.97 -7.48
N LYS A 99 8.32 -10.54 -7.67
CA LYS A 99 9.31 -11.31 -8.44
C LYS A 99 9.84 -12.49 -7.65
N PHE A 100 9.70 -12.42 -6.33
CA PHE A 100 10.20 -13.37 -5.35
C PHE A 100 11.70 -13.65 -5.45
N GLY A 101 12.25 -14.34 -4.47
CA GLY A 101 13.67 -14.67 -4.40
C GLY A 101 13.93 -16.16 -4.46
N LEU A 102 15.09 -16.55 -3.93
CA LEU A 102 15.56 -17.94 -3.96
C LEU A 102 14.82 -18.86 -2.98
N LEU A 103 14.40 -18.34 -1.81
CA LEU A 103 13.83 -19.14 -0.72
C LEU A 103 12.30 -19.21 -0.83
N VAL A 104 11.64 -18.06 -0.74
CA VAL A 104 10.18 -17.98 -0.83
C VAL A 104 9.74 -18.02 -2.29
N LYS A 105 8.79 -18.90 -2.60
CA LYS A 105 8.24 -19.09 -3.95
C LYS A 105 6.82 -18.51 -4.05
N PRO A 106 6.37 -18.11 -5.25
CA PRO A 106 5.03 -17.52 -5.45
C PRO A 106 3.87 -18.37 -4.93
N GLU A 107 3.99 -19.72 -5.06
CA GLU A 107 2.98 -20.68 -4.63
C GLU A 107 2.86 -20.85 -3.11
N MET A 108 3.83 -20.33 -2.34
CA MET A 108 3.81 -20.37 -0.89
C MET A 108 2.87 -19.33 -0.28
N ASN A 109 2.40 -18.35 -1.04
CA ASN A 109 1.58 -17.22 -0.56
C ASN A 109 2.19 -16.52 0.66
N ASN A 110 3.51 -16.53 0.79
CA ASN A 110 4.26 -15.92 1.88
C ASN A 110 4.82 -14.56 1.41
N PHE A 111 4.15 -13.51 1.80
CA PHE A 111 4.40 -12.17 1.25
C PHE A 111 5.42 -11.34 2.05
N CYS A 112 5.98 -11.89 3.13
CA CYS A 112 6.95 -11.18 3.96
C CYS A 112 8.09 -12.07 4.48
N GLY A 113 8.29 -13.22 3.86
CA GLY A 113 9.40 -14.11 4.20
C GLY A 113 9.27 -14.81 5.57
N LEU A 114 8.04 -14.97 6.10
CA LEU A 114 7.82 -15.60 7.40
C LEU A 114 8.48 -16.97 7.50
N GLY A 115 9.42 -17.11 8.46
CA GLY A 115 10.10 -18.35 8.73
C GLY A 115 11.19 -18.75 7.73
N ALA A 116 11.46 -17.92 6.73
CA ALA A 116 12.54 -18.16 5.77
C ALA A 116 13.92 -17.93 6.43
N ILE A 117 14.79 -18.94 6.39
CA ILE A 117 16.13 -18.90 6.98
C ILE A 117 17.17 -19.30 5.95
N ASP A 118 16.99 -20.44 5.31
CA ASP A 118 17.91 -21.05 4.35
C ASP A 118 17.15 -21.99 3.40
N LYS A 119 17.89 -22.72 2.53
CA LYS A 119 17.29 -23.65 1.55
C LYS A 119 16.51 -24.82 2.18
N ASN A 120 16.86 -25.21 3.41
CA ASN A 120 16.17 -26.29 4.13
C ASN A 120 14.97 -25.76 4.93
N ASN A 121 14.97 -24.44 5.18
CA ASN A 121 13.91 -23.71 5.87
C ASN A 121 13.46 -22.54 4.99
N PRO A 122 12.74 -22.81 3.87
CA PRO A 122 12.42 -21.78 2.86
C PRO A 122 11.33 -20.81 3.33
N GLY A 123 10.71 -21.07 4.49
CA GLY A 123 9.64 -20.27 5.08
C GLY A 123 8.32 -21.02 5.16
N LEU A 124 7.31 -20.33 5.71
CA LEU A 124 5.96 -20.87 5.84
C LEU A 124 5.24 -20.81 4.47
N SER A 125 4.28 -21.71 4.30
CA SER A 125 3.35 -21.72 3.18
C SER A 125 1.93 -21.54 3.69
N PHE A 126 1.12 -20.75 3.00
CA PHE A 126 -0.28 -20.49 3.32
C PHE A 126 -1.18 -21.03 2.20
N LYS A 127 -2.38 -21.50 2.55
CA LYS A 127 -3.30 -22.15 1.61
C LYS A 127 -3.82 -21.18 0.54
N THR A 128 -4.01 -19.92 0.93
CA THR A 128 -4.55 -18.87 0.05
C THR A 128 -3.74 -17.59 0.16
N GLU A 129 -3.88 -16.71 -0.83
CA GLU A 129 -3.32 -15.35 -0.80
C GLU A 129 -3.84 -14.57 0.43
N GLU A 130 -5.12 -14.73 0.76
CA GLU A 130 -5.72 -14.06 1.92
C GLU A 130 -5.10 -14.54 3.25
N GLU A 131 -4.91 -15.84 3.44
CA GLU A 131 -4.22 -16.38 4.64
C GLU A 131 -2.78 -15.81 4.76
N GLY A 132 -2.05 -15.72 3.65
CA GLY A 132 -0.71 -15.15 3.64
C GLY A 132 -0.69 -13.67 4.03
N VAL A 133 -1.67 -12.88 3.55
CA VAL A 133 -1.82 -11.48 3.95
C VAL A 133 -2.23 -11.36 5.42
N ILE A 134 -3.17 -12.17 5.90
CA ILE A 134 -3.54 -12.20 7.33
C ILE A 134 -2.31 -12.48 8.20
N ALA A 135 -1.53 -13.50 7.85
CA ALA A 135 -0.32 -13.84 8.61
C ALA A 135 0.70 -12.69 8.62
N HIS A 136 0.88 -12.01 7.48
CA HIS A 136 1.76 -10.83 7.41
C HIS A 136 1.26 -9.69 8.31
N ILE A 137 -0.01 -9.31 8.20
CA ILE A 137 -0.63 -8.26 9.05
C ILE A 137 -0.49 -8.62 10.53
N GLN A 138 -0.77 -9.87 10.91
CA GLN A 138 -0.64 -10.33 12.30
C GLN A 138 0.81 -10.29 12.78
N HIS A 139 1.78 -10.66 11.95
CA HIS A 139 3.19 -10.54 12.31
C HIS A 139 3.60 -9.11 12.53
N LEU A 140 3.20 -8.22 11.61
CA LEU A 140 3.45 -6.79 11.73
C LEU A 140 2.76 -6.19 12.96
N HIS A 141 1.53 -6.64 13.29
CA HIS A 141 0.82 -6.28 14.51
C HIS A 141 1.63 -6.65 15.77
N ALA A 142 2.27 -7.84 15.81
CA ALA A 142 3.10 -8.21 16.96
C ALA A 142 4.31 -7.28 17.13
N TYR A 143 4.87 -6.75 16.03
CA TYR A 143 5.95 -5.76 16.08
C TYR A 143 5.44 -4.38 16.47
N GLY A 144 4.31 -3.92 15.91
CA GLY A 144 3.83 -2.55 16.01
C GLY A 144 3.07 -2.23 17.30
N THR A 145 2.42 -3.23 17.92
CA THR A 145 1.53 -2.96 19.04
C THR A 145 1.45 -4.09 20.07
N THR A 146 1.03 -3.74 21.28
CA THR A 146 0.74 -4.71 22.37
C THR A 146 -0.74 -5.09 22.43
N ARG A 147 -1.61 -4.50 21.60
CA ARG A 147 -3.05 -4.82 21.55
C ARG A 147 -3.27 -6.31 21.26
N ASN A 148 -4.42 -6.82 21.62
CA ASN A 148 -4.82 -8.16 21.22
C ASN A 148 -5.28 -8.19 19.76
N LEU A 149 -5.01 -9.30 19.08
CA LEU A 149 -5.60 -9.57 17.77
C LEU A 149 -7.12 -9.62 17.87
N LYS A 150 -7.79 -9.13 16.83
CA LYS A 150 -9.25 -9.23 16.67
C LYS A 150 -9.64 -10.54 15.98
N GLY A 151 -8.81 -11.00 15.04
CA GLY A 151 -9.07 -12.18 14.24
C GLY A 151 -8.46 -13.46 14.83
N THR A 152 -8.82 -14.60 14.19
CA THR A 152 -8.19 -15.88 14.48
C THR A 152 -6.71 -15.83 14.10
N LEU A 153 -5.85 -16.34 14.97
CA LEU A 153 -4.41 -16.39 14.76
C LEU A 153 -4.06 -17.37 13.62
N ILE A 154 -3.50 -16.84 12.55
CA ILE A 154 -2.96 -17.57 11.38
C ILE A 154 -1.42 -17.61 11.44
N ASP A 155 -0.80 -16.51 11.88
CA ASP A 155 0.66 -16.43 12.01
C ASP A 155 1.17 -17.29 13.16
N SER A 156 1.67 -18.48 12.85
CA SER A 156 2.28 -19.37 13.85
C SER A 156 3.54 -18.81 14.52
N ARG A 157 4.13 -17.76 13.94
CA ARG A 157 5.33 -17.12 14.46
C ARG A 157 5.04 -15.89 15.34
N TYR A 158 3.80 -15.44 15.42
CA TYR A 158 3.35 -14.31 16.23
C TYR A 158 3.92 -14.34 17.66
N LYS A 159 3.88 -15.51 18.29
CA LYS A 159 4.36 -15.73 19.67
C LYS A 159 5.87 -15.54 19.88
N TYR A 160 6.66 -15.52 18.82
CA TYR A 160 8.10 -15.35 18.91
C TYR A 160 8.55 -13.89 18.84
N VAL A 161 7.63 -12.96 18.52
CA VAL A 161 7.90 -11.52 18.54
C VAL A 161 7.81 -11.03 19.99
N LEU A 162 8.95 -10.95 20.65
CA LEU A 162 9.05 -10.53 22.06
C LEU A 162 10.13 -9.44 22.22
N PRO A 163 9.87 -8.39 23.06
CA PRO A 163 8.52 -8.04 23.52
C PRO A 163 7.64 -7.63 22.33
N ARG A 164 6.31 -7.80 22.46
CA ARG A 164 5.38 -7.24 21.47
C ARG A 164 5.42 -5.71 21.54
N GLY A 165 5.12 -5.06 20.42
CA GLY A 165 5.15 -3.61 20.30
C GLY A 165 6.57 -3.01 20.31
N LYS A 166 7.59 -3.83 20.04
CA LYS A 166 9.00 -3.38 20.06
C LYS A 166 9.43 -2.50 18.88
N ALA A 167 8.59 -2.40 17.87
CA ALA A 167 8.83 -1.59 16.67
C ALA A 167 7.52 -0.86 16.28
N PRO A 168 7.14 0.22 17.01
CA PRO A 168 5.91 0.95 16.72
C PRO A 168 5.94 1.70 15.40
N THR A 169 7.12 2.02 14.86
CA THR A 169 7.28 2.68 13.57
C THR A 169 8.08 1.85 12.59
N ILE A 170 8.05 2.24 11.32
CA ILE A 170 8.84 1.58 10.26
C ILE A 170 10.34 1.61 10.54
N TYR A 171 10.83 2.58 11.29
CA TYR A 171 12.26 2.73 11.55
C TYR A 171 12.77 1.69 12.56
N GLU A 172 12.00 1.35 13.59
CA GLU A 172 12.38 0.31 14.55
C GLU A 172 12.30 -1.11 13.96
N LEU A 173 11.71 -1.29 12.78
CA LEU A 173 11.82 -2.54 12.03
C LEU A 173 13.27 -2.83 11.60
N SER A 174 14.10 -1.80 11.46
CA SER A 174 15.53 -1.94 11.22
C SER A 174 16.24 -2.60 12.42
N GLY A 175 16.85 -3.74 12.21
CA GLY A 175 17.53 -4.51 13.26
C GLY A 175 16.59 -5.37 14.13
N THR A 176 15.28 -5.31 13.92
CA THR A 176 14.30 -6.13 14.65
C THR A 176 13.52 -7.07 13.72
N TRP A 177 12.92 -6.55 12.66
CA TRP A 177 12.32 -7.33 11.58
C TRP A 177 13.41 -7.83 10.61
N ALA A 178 14.20 -6.91 10.09
CA ALA A 178 15.31 -7.18 9.18
C ALA A 178 16.62 -6.78 9.80
N SER A 179 17.71 -7.54 9.53
CA SER A 179 19.08 -7.19 9.94
C SER A 179 19.63 -5.94 9.25
N ASP A 180 19.04 -5.54 8.14
CA ASP A 180 19.38 -4.34 7.39
C ASP A 180 19.03 -3.08 8.17
N LYS A 181 20.05 -2.30 8.55
CA LYS A 181 19.89 -1.03 9.27
C LYS A 181 19.18 0.07 8.46
N GLN A 182 19.11 -0.07 7.13
CA GLN A 182 18.43 0.85 6.23
C GLN A 182 17.00 0.41 5.90
N TYR A 183 16.51 -0.65 6.53
CA TYR A 183 15.20 -1.22 6.22
C TYR A 183 14.06 -0.21 6.35
N GLY A 184 13.98 0.52 7.46
CA GLY A 184 12.98 1.56 7.67
C GLY A 184 13.07 2.69 6.66
N ASN A 185 14.29 3.11 6.27
CA ASN A 185 14.48 4.13 5.23
C ASN A 185 14.00 3.65 3.86
N LYS A 186 14.18 2.35 3.54
CA LYS A 186 13.63 1.76 2.31
C LYS A 186 12.11 1.79 2.31
N LEU A 187 11.46 1.45 3.43
CA LEU A 187 10.01 1.56 3.57
C LEU A 187 9.54 3.01 3.44
N ALA A 188 10.20 3.96 4.11
CA ALA A 188 9.89 5.38 4.00
C ALA A 188 9.94 5.88 2.55
N SER A 189 10.97 5.52 1.79
CA SER A 189 11.09 5.88 0.37
C SER A 189 9.98 5.27 -0.49
N LEU A 190 9.52 4.06 -0.16
CA LEU A 190 8.38 3.47 -0.86
C LEU A 190 7.07 4.17 -0.51
N LEU A 191 6.84 4.56 0.75
CA LEU A 191 5.69 5.35 1.17
C LEU A 191 5.68 6.75 0.52
N GLU A 192 6.85 7.39 0.41
CA GLU A 192 6.99 8.65 -0.35
C GLU A 192 6.61 8.49 -1.82
N THR A 193 7.01 7.36 -2.44
CA THR A 193 6.61 7.05 -3.82
C THR A 193 5.12 6.76 -3.91
N LEU A 194 4.57 5.97 -2.96
CA LEU A 194 3.14 5.66 -2.90
C LEU A 194 2.27 6.91 -2.76
N ALA A 195 2.78 7.97 -2.12
CA ALA A 195 2.06 9.23 -1.94
C ALA A 195 1.80 10.00 -3.26
N GLU A 196 2.44 9.61 -4.38
CA GLU A 196 2.19 10.18 -5.71
C GLU A 196 0.88 9.65 -6.35
N PHE A 197 0.32 8.60 -5.81
CA PHE A 197 -0.91 7.95 -6.24
C PHE A 197 -2.04 8.24 -5.24
#